data_36403c369b3d8bc31cd4692d70a7a9a7
#
_entry.id   36403c369b3d8bc31cd4692d70a7a9a7
#
_cell.length_a   1.000
_cell.length_b   1.000
_cell.length_c   1.000
_cell.angle_alpha   90.00
_cell.angle_beta   90.00
_cell.angle_gamma   90.00
#
_symmetry.space_group_name_H-M   'P 1'
#
loop_
_entity.id
_entity.type
_entity.pdbx_description
1 polymer ?
#
loop_
_entity_poly.entity_id
_entity_poly.type
_entity_poly.pdbx_seq_one_letter_code
_entity_poly.pdbx_strand_id
1 'polypeptide(L)'
;MKLKHSLIAVVFSIFAASSLASSGMEGQPAPDIALKSSTGENMRLSEYRGDVVMINFWATWCGPCRQEMPLLDELYARYQRVGFNLLGLNIDDDSRRAMQMI
;
A
#
# COMPACT_ATOMS: atom_id res chain seq x y z
N MET A 1 18.52 -25.72 -46.75
CA MET A 1 18.24 -24.29 -46.44
C MET A 1 16.87 -24.03 -45.79
N LYS A 2 15.89 -24.89 -45.94
CA LYS A 2 14.57 -24.69 -45.31
C LYS A 2 14.51 -24.97 -43.81
N LEU A 3 15.45 -25.68 -43.23
CA LEU A 3 15.48 -26.06 -41.81
C LEU A 3 15.97 -24.94 -40.86
N LYS A 4 16.81 -24.03 -41.36
CA LYS A 4 17.34 -22.91 -40.55
C LYS A 4 16.29 -21.83 -40.23
N HIS A 5 15.32 -21.61 -41.07
CA HIS A 5 14.27 -20.62 -40.85
C HIS A 5 13.19 -21.14 -39.89
N SER A 6 12.98 -22.45 -39.83
CA SER A 6 12.01 -23.08 -38.92
C SER A 6 12.47 -23.03 -37.46
N LEU A 7 13.77 -23.17 -37.21
CA LEU A 7 14.34 -23.08 -35.86
C LEU A 7 14.31 -21.66 -35.27
N ILE A 8 14.48 -20.64 -36.11
CA ILE A 8 14.42 -19.23 -35.69
C ILE A 8 13.01 -18.83 -35.29
N ALA A 9 11.99 -19.32 -36.02
CA ALA A 9 10.59 -19.04 -35.71
C ALA A 9 10.14 -19.67 -34.39
N VAL A 10 10.66 -20.86 -34.05
CA VAL A 10 10.34 -21.55 -32.78
C VAL A 10 11.00 -20.88 -31.57
N VAL A 11 12.21 -20.36 -31.71
CA VAL A 11 12.91 -19.65 -30.63
C VAL A 11 12.24 -18.32 -30.31
N PHE A 12 11.68 -17.64 -31.31
CA PHE A 12 10.99 -16.35 -31.08
C PHE A 12 9.61 -16.52 -30.40
N SER A 13 8.97 -17.68 -30.54
CA SER A 13 7.67 -17.96 -29.92
C SER A 13 7.75 -18.29 -28.42
N ILE A 14 8.94 -18.66 -27.89
CA ILE A 14 9.13 -19.02 -26.49
C ILE A 14 9.36 -17.77 -25.59
N PHE A 15 9.72 -16.63 -26.18
CA PHE A 15 10.04 -15.42 -25.43
C PHE A 15 8.83 -14.54 -25.10
N ALA A 16 7.64 -14.85 -25.61
CA ALA A 16 6.43 -14.04 -25.44
C ALA A 16 5.54 -14.43 -24.24
N ALA A 17 5.96 -15.36 -23.38
CA ALA A 17 5.11 -15.92 -22.31
C ALA A 17 5.52 -15.50 -20.89
N SER A 18 6.28 -14.40 -20.71
CA SER A 18 6.76 -14.02 -19.36
C SER A 18 6.29 -12.64 -18.92
N SER A 19 5.01 -12.31 -19.11
CA SER A 19 4.44 -11.04 -18.65
C SER A 19 3.09 -11.24 -17.95
N LEU A 20 2.98 -12.19 -17.03
CA LEU A 20 1.80 -12.38 -16.19
C LEU A 20 2.21 -12.51 -14.71
N ALA A 21 2.91 -11.52 -14.20
CA ALA A 21 3.03 -11.33 -12.77
C ALA A 21 2.52 -9.93 -12.40
N SER A 22 1.28 -9.64 -12.74
CA SER A 22 0.52 -8.58 -12.09
C SER A 22 -0.09 -9.18 -10.85
N SER A 23 0.44 -8.86 -9.69
CA SER A 23 -0.16 -9.18 -8.40
C SER A 23 -1.50 -8.45 -8.30
N GLY A 24 -2.55 -9.16 -8.49
CA GLY A 24 -3.89 -8.80 -8.81
C GLY A 24 -4.72 -8.00 -7.80
N MET A 25 -4.19 -7.00 -7.12
CA MET A 25 -5.00 -6.11 -6.28
C MET A 25 -5.24 -4.72 -6.90
N GLU A 26 -4.48 -4.35 -7.92
CA GLU A 26 -4.71 -3.10 -8.63
C GLU A 26 -6.04 -3.13 -9.39
N GLY A 27 -6.83 -2.06 -9.24
CA GLY A 27 -8.14 -1.93 -9.86
C GLY A 27 -9.24 -2.77 -9.20
N GLN A 28 -8.94 -3.46 -8.09
CA GLN A 28 -9.93 -4.17 -7.29
C GLN A 28 -10.37 -3.34 -6.09
N PRO A 29 -11.62 -3.48 -5.63
CA PRO A 29 -12.04 -2.86 -4.38
C PRO A 29 -11.17 -3.32 -3.22
N ALA A 30 -10.65 -2.37 -2.43
CA ALA A 30 -9.92 -2.70 -1.21
C ALA A 30 -10.84 -3.44 -0.23
N PRO A 31 -10.36 -4.52 0.42
CA PRO A 31 -11.13 -5.19 1.46
C PRO A 31 -11.42 -4.22 2.62
N ASP A 32 -12.61 -4.32 3.20
CA ASP A 32 -12.95 -3.51 4.36
C ASP A 32 -12.20 -4.02 5.59
N ILE A 33 -11.46 -3.13 6.22
CA ILE A 33 -10.78 -3.37 7.47
C ILE A 33 -11.38 -2.50 8.57
N ALA A 34 -11.47 -3.05 9.77
CA ALA A 34 -11.94 -2.32 10.95
C ALA A 34 -10.90 -2.47 12.06
N LEU A 35 -10.41 -1.33 12.56
CA LEU A 35 -9.38 -1.26 13.60
C LEU A 35 -9.74 -0.19 14.63
N LYS A 36 -9.22 -0.33 15.84
CA LYS A 36 -9.32 0.73 16.85
C LYS A 36 -8.31 1.84 16.57
N SER A 37 -8.78 3.07 16.60
CA SER A 37 -7.93 4.26 16.55
C SER A 37 -7.19 4.48 17.87
N SER A 38 -6.26 5.42 17.88
CA SER A 38 -5.58 5.88 19.09
C SER A 38 -6.51 6.49 20.13
N THR A 39 -7.68 6.99 19.70
CA THR A 39 -8.72 7.52 20.60
C THR A 39 -9.68 6.45 21.12
N GLY A 40 -9.52 5.20 20.67
CA GLY A 40 -10.36 4.05 21.06
C GLY A 40 -11.62 3.86 20.21
N GLU A 41 -11.87 4.70 19.24
CA GLU A 41 -12.98 4.58 18.30
C GLU A 41 -12.70 3.49 17.26
N ASN A 42 -13.74 2.80 16.79
CA ASN A 42 -13.62 1.87 15.68
C ASN A 42 -13.64 2.66 14.37
N MET A 43 -12.62 2.49 13.57
CA MET A 43 -12.50 3.06 12.23
C MET A 43 -12.62 1.95 11.19
N ARG A 44 -13.37 2.20 10.14
CA ARG A 44 -13.53 1.29 8.99
C ARG A 44 -13.02 1.94 7.72
N LEU A 45 -12.29 1.17 6.91
CA LEU A 45 -11.82 1.66 5.62
C LEU A 45 -12.99 2.05 4.69
N SER A 46 -14.09 1.35 4.78
CA SER A 46 -15.31 1.65 3.99
C SER A 46 -15.91 3.04 4.28
N GLU A 47 -15.61 3.66 5.41
CA GLU A 47 -16.08 5.01 5.75
C GLU A 47 -15.40 6.11 4.93
N TYR A 48 -14.27 5.78 4.29
CA TYR A 48 -13.49 6.70 3.46
C TYR A 48 -13.76 6.53 1.95
N ARG A 49 -14.84 5.84 1.58
CA ARG A 49 -15.18 5.65 0.16
C ARG A 49 -15.47 6.99 -0.51
N GLY A 50 -14.85 7.19 -1.67
CA GLY A 50 -14.90 8.45 -2.42
C GLY A 50 -13.67 9.33 -2.20
N ASP A 51 -12.89 9.05 -1.17
CA ASP A 51 -11.63 9.74 -0.89
C ASP A 51 -10.42 8.92 -1.35
N VAL A 52 -9.29 9.60 -1.50
CA VAL A 52 -8.00 8.95 -1.68
C VAL A 52 -7.44 8.62 -0.30
N VAL A 53 -7.20 7.34 -0.04
CA VAL A 53 -6.68 6.87 1.25
C VAL A 53 -5.28 6.31 1.08
N MET A 54 -4.34 6.88 1.79
CA MET A 54 -2.98 6.33 1.94
C MET A 54 -2.88 5.61 3.27
N ILE A 55 -2.48 4.34 3.24
CA ILE A 55 -2.23 3.55 4.43
C ILE A 55 -0.73 3.40 4.61
N ASN A 56 -0.22 3.87 5.75
CA ASN A 56 1.18 3.75 6.12
C ASN A 56 1.34 2.80 7.30
N PHE A 57 2.09 1.72 7.11
CA PHE A 57 2.44 0.79 8.19
C PHE A 57 3.69 1.26 8.90
N TRP A 58 3.64 1.33 10.22
CA TRP A 58 4.76 1.80 11.03
C TRP A 58 4.86 1.07 12.38
N ALA A 59 6.03 1.15 12.99
CA ALA A 59 6.27 0.62 14.32
C ALA A 59 7.24 1.50 15.11
N THR A 60 7.21 1.43 16.43
CA THR A 60 8.11 2.21 17.29
C THR A 60 9.57 1.86 17.11
N TRP A 61 9.85 0.62 16.70
CA TRP A 61 11.20 0.10 16.42
C TRP A 61 11.66 0.35 14.97
N CYS A 62 10.82 0.88 14.10
CA CYS A 62 11.13 1.17 12.71
C CYS A 62 11.68 2.59 12.58
N GLY A 63 13.01 2.74 12.58
CA GLY A 63 13.68 4.04 12.44
C GLY A 63 13.29 4.80 11.18
N PRO A 64 13.38 4.21 9.96
CA PRO A 64 12.95 4.85 8.72
C PRO A 64 11.49 5.28 8.72
N CYS A 65 10.58 4.47 9.26
CA CYS A 65 9.16 4.82 9.37
C CYS A 65 8.95 6.10 10.18
N ARG A 66 9.67 6.23 11.30
CA ARG A 66 9.61 7.42 12.16
C ARG A 66 10.16 8.68 11.48
N GLN A 67 11.16 8.53 10.63
CA GLN A 67 11.74 9.64 9.87
C GLN A 67 10.79 10.13 8.77
N GLU A 68 9.93 9.26 8.24
CA GLU A 68 8.94 9.61 7.22
C GLU A 68 7.72 10.34 7.79
N MET A 69 7.38 10.14 9.06
CA MET A 69 6.17 10.70 9.67
C MET A 69 5.98 12.20 9.46
N PRO A 70 6.99 13.06 9.66
CA PRO A 70 6.82 14.51 9.42
C PRO A 70 6.48 14.83 7.97
N LEU A 71 7.04 14.09 7.00
CA LEU A 71 6.75 14.26 5.58
C LEU A 71 5.32 13.83 5.24
N LEU A 72 4.84 12.78 5.88
CA LEU A 72 3.47 12.30 5.72
C LEU A 72 2.47 13.30 6.33
N ASP A 73 2.79 13.92 7.45
CA ASP A 73 1.98 14.97 8.05
C ASP A 73 1.88 16.20 7.14
N GLU A 74 2.98 16.62 6.52
CA GLU A 74 2.97 17.70 5.53
C GLU A 74 2.11 17.34 4.31
N LEU A 75 2.21 16.10 3.82
CA LEU A 75 1.39 15.61 2.72
C LEU A 75 -0.10 15.67 3.07
N TYR A 76 -0.46 15.17 4.25
CA TYR A 76 -1.83 15.23 4.73
C TYR A 76 -2.32 16.67 4.87
N ALA A 77 -1.57 17.53 5.52
CA ALA A 77 -1.92 18.93 5.69
C ALA A 77 -2.20 19.63 4.36
N ARG A 78 -1.47 19.27 3.30
CA ARG A 78 -1.62 19.85 1.96
C ARG A 78 -2.88 19.40 1.24
N TYR A 79 -3.25 18.12 1.37
CA TYR A 79 -4.28 17.50 0.52
C TYR A 79 -5.57 17.10 1.25
N GLN A 80 -5.66 17.18 2.57
CA GLN A 80 -6.84 16.79 3.34
C GLN A 80 -8.14 17.47 2.85
N ARG A 81 -8.04 18.73 2.42
CA ARG A 81 -9.21 19.51 1.99
C ARG A 81 -9.79 19.07 0.65
N VAL A 82 -9.06 18.28 -0.12
CA VAL A 82 -9.49 17.77 -1.43
C VAL A 82 -9.80 16.27 -1.39
N GLY A 83 -10.08 15.72 -0.19
CA GLY A 83 -10.48 14.33 -0.02
C GLY A 83 -9.30 13.35 0.04
N PHE A 84 -8.19 13.76 0.63
CA PHE A 84 -7.07 12.87 0.93
C PHE A 84 -7.05 12.53 2.42
N ASN A 85 -6.94 11.25 2.74
CA ASN A 85 -6.81 10.73 4.09
C ASN A 85 -5.55 9.90 4.25
N LEU A 86 -4.89 10.05 5.39
CA LEU A 86 -3.71 9.30 5.76
C LEU A 86 -4.00 8.48 7.02
N LEU A 87 -3.90 7.17 6.92
CA LEU A 87 -4.10 6.25 8.02
C LEU A 87 -2.77 5.59 8.39
N GLY A 88 -2.27 5.90 9.57
CA GLY A 88 -1.09 5.25 10.14
C GLY A 88 -1.49 3.96 10.87
N LEU A 89 -1.14 2.79 10.34
CA LEU A 89 -1.36 1.51 10.99
C LEU A 89 -0.12 1.09 11.76
N ASN A 90 -0.26 1.06 13.08
CA ASN A 90 0.80 0.57 13.95
C ASN A 90 0.83 -0.96 13.97
N ILE A 91 2.02 -1.53 13.83
CA ILE A 91 2.27 -2.97 13.82
C ILE A 91 3.14 -3.44 14.99
N ASP A 92 3.25 -2.65 16.06
CA ASP A 92 3.89 -3.12 17.29
C ASP A 92 3.06 -4.25 17.93
N ASP A 93 3.73 -5.22 18.55
CA ASP A 93 3.07 -6.27 19.33
C ASP A 93 2.35 -5.70 20.56
N ASP A 94 2.88 -4.60 21.10
CA ASP A 94 2.30 -3.87 22.23
C ASP A 94 1.97 -2.42 21.82
N SER A 95 0.70 -2.16 21.58
CA SER A 95 0.19 -0.85 21.16
C SER A 95 0.45 0.29 22.19
N ARG A 96 0.72 -0.03 23.43
CA ARG A 96 1.04 0.97 24.48
C ARG A 96 2.30 1.77 24.13
N ARG A 97 3.28 1.15 23.43
CA ARG A 97 4.49 1.85 22.98
C ARG A 97 4.15 2.89 21.90
N ALA A 98 3.28 2.52 20.98
CA ALA A 98 2.82 3.43 19.94
C ALA A 98 2.08 4.62 20.55
N MET A 99 1.19 4.37 21.52
CA MET A 99 0.42 5.41 22.22
C MET A 99 1.27 6.42 22.99
N GLN A 100 2.49 6.08 23.34
CA GLN A 100 3.43 7.00 24.00
C GLN A 100 4.19 7.89 23.01
N MET A 101 4.13 7.56 21.72
CA MET A 101 4.91 8.21 20.66
C MET A 101 4.09 9.22 19.84
N ILE A 102 2.78 9.06 19.80
CA ILE A 102 1.86 9.91 19.02
C ILE A 102 1.19 10.99 19.85
#